data_01df90f769305f562c758c80c64c45b7
#
_entry.id   01df90f769305f562c758c80c64c45b7
#
_cell.length_a   1.000
_cell.length_b   1.000
_cell.length_c   1.000
_cell.angle_alpha   90.00
_cell.angle_beta   90.00
_cell.angle_gamma   90.00
#
_symmetry.space_group_name_H-M   'P 1'
#
loop_
_entity.id
_entity.type
_entity.pdbx_description
1 polymer ?
#
loop_
_entity_poly.entity_id
_entity_poly.type
_entity_poly.pdbx_seq_one_letter_code
_entity_poly.pdbx_strand_id
1 'polypeptide(L)'
;MNYQEEYRQKLTTADEAVKVVKSGDWLDYGWSVCSPIALDKALAKRMGDLTDINIRGGILTHRPAIFDVPGAADHFTWNSWHMSGIERKAVAEGFSYYIPLRYSELPGYYRNCIKTLDVAMFQVAPMDEHGWFNFGPGGSHLKAVCECAKTVIVEVNKNVPVCLGGFDNCVHIDDVDMIVEGDNPAMEVLGGGGEANEVDLAVANLVVPEIPDGACLQLGIGSMPNAIGKMIAESDLKDLGVHTEMYVDAFVDMSMAGRITGLRKPFDRGRQTYAFAAGTQKLYDFINNNPECMAAPVSYVNDIARVSQIDNFISINGAVDVDLYGQVSSESSGTHHISGAGGQQDFVMGAYLSKGGKSFICCSSAYKDKKTGQLKSRIRPTLLEGSVVTATRTNLHYVVTEYGKFNAKGKSTWERAEGLIAIAHPQFREELIAAAEKMHIWRRSNKR
;
A
#
# COMPACT_ATOMS: atom_id res chain seq x y z
N MET A 1 36.91 -6.03 -10.57
CA MET A 1 36.37 -4.94 -11.42
C MET A 1 36.47 -3.63 -10.67
N ASN A 2 36.71 -2.51 -11.35
CA ASN A 2 36.76 -1.21 -10.69
C ASN A 2 35.38 -0.53 -10.81
N TYR A 3 34.45 -0.89 -9.93
CA TYR A 3 33.09 -0.36 -9.96
C TYR A 3 33.03 1.17 -9.84
N GLN A 4 34.03 1.79 -9.19
CA GLN A 4 34.12 3.25 -9.11
C GLN A 4 34.48 3.90 -10.45
N GLU A 5 35.22 3.20 -11.30
CA GLU A 5 35.52 3.69 -12.65
C GLU A 5 34.29 3.54 -13.55
N GLU A 6 33.60 2.42 -13.49
CA GLU A 6 32.34 2.20 -14.21
C GLU A 6 31.27 3.21 -13.77
N TYR A 7 31.15 3.47 -12.47
CA TYR A 7 30.28 4.51 -11.94
C TYR A 7 30.54 5.87 -12.62
N ARG A 8 31.82 6.30 -12.71
CA ARG A 8 32.18 7.56 -13.35
C ARG A 8 31.85 7.57 -14.83
N GLN A 9 31.97 6.46 -15.53
CA GLN A 9 31.64 6.35 -16.97
C GLN A 9 30.14 6.45 -17.21
N LYS A 10 29.30 5.92 -16.30
CA LYS A 10 27.83 5.96 -16.38
C LYS A 10 27.23 7.22 -15.74
N LEU A 11 28.04 8.00 -15.01
CA LEU A 11 27.60 9.24 -14.36
C LEU A 11 27.30 10.33 -15.40
N THR A 12 26.10 10.90 -15.30
CA THR A 12 25.66 11.96 -16.20
C THR A 12 24.74 12.95 -15.46
N THR A 13 24.33 14.02 -16.13
CA THR A 13 23.32 14.94 -15.58
C THR A 13 21.92 14.45 -15.86
N ALA A 14 20.94 14.89 -15.06
CA ALA A 14 19.55 14.55 -15.29
C ALA A 14 19.05 15.02 -16.69
N ASP A 15 19.45 16.23 -17.10
CA ASP A 15 19.08 16.78 -18.41
C ASP A 15 19.66 15.97 -19.59
N GLU A 16 20.85 15.37 -19.45
CA GLU A 16 21.40 14.44 -20.45
C GLU A 16 20.73 13.08 -20.40
N ALA A 17 20.53 12.52 -19.21
CA ALA A 17 19.95 11.20 -19.02
C ALA A 17 18.56 11.10 -19.66
N VAL A 18 17.68 12.10 -19.45
CA VAL A 18 16.32 12.07 -20.00
C VAL A 18 16.24 12.24 -21.52
N LYS A 19 17.36 12.51 -22.22
CA LYS A 19 17.37 12.59 -23.69
C LYS A 19 17.07 11.26 -24.37
N VAL A 20 17.24 10.13 -23.68
CA VAL A 20 16.88 8.80 -24.21
C VAL A 20 15.39 8.63 -24.40
N VAL A 21 14.56 9.38 -23.65
CA VAL A 21 13.10 9.33 -23.73
C VAL A 21 12.61 9.87 -25.06
N LYS A 22 11.78 9.12 -25.75
CA LYS A 22 11.19 9.43 -27.04
C LYS A 22 9.67 9.44 -26.96
N SER A 23 9.03 10.17 -27.86
CA SER A 23 7.56 10.13 -28.00
C SER A 23 7.06 8.70 -28.19
N GLY A 24 5.99 8.33 -27.47
CA GLY A 24 5.42 6.98 -27.45
C GLY A 24 6.03 6.02 -26.42
N ASP A 25 7.07 6.44 -25.68
CA ASP A 25 7.74 5.57 -24.70
C ASP A 25 6.86 5.29 -23.48
N TRP A 26 7.08 4.12 -22.91
CA TRP A 26 6.59 3.70 -21.62
C TRP A 26 7.70 3.79 -20.57
N LEU A 27 7.45 4.57 -19.54
CA LEU A 27 8.38 4.81 -18.43
C LEU A 27 7.87 4.16 -17.15
N ASP A 28 8.79 3.94 -16.20
CA ASP A 28 8.47 3.56 -14.82
C ASP A 28 9.21 4.48 -13.85
N TYR A 29 8.46 5.06 -12.91
CA TYR A 29 8.98 5.98 -11.89
C TYR A 29 9.23 5.29 -10.55
N GLY A 30 9.36 3.98 -10.55
CA GLY A 30 9.55 3.21 -9.33
C GLY A 30 8.35 3.27 -8.40
N TRP A 31 8.60 3.29 -7.10
CA TRP A 31 7.53 3.12 -6.12
C TRP A 31 7.61 4.12 -4.96
N SER A 32 6.47 4.78 -4.70
CA SER A 32 6.23 5.60 -3.50
C SER A 32 7.34 6.64 -3.26
N VAL A 33 7.98 6.60 -2.10
CA VAL A 33 9.02 7.56 -1.65
C VAL A 33 10.31 7.53 -2.47
N CYS A 34 10.49 6.54 -3.34
CA CYS A 34 11.65 6.41 -4.22
C CYS A 34 11.39 6.84 -5.67
N SER A 35 10.27 7.52 -5.95
CA SER A 35 10.04 8.16 -7.26
C SER A 35 11.12 9.20 -7.57
N PRO A 36 11.54 9.36 -8.85
CA PRO A 36 12.64 10.25 -9.21
C PRO A 36 12.24 11.71 -9.02
N ILE A 37 13.17 12.56 -8.64
CA ILE A 37 12.94 14.00 -8.44
C ILE A 37 13.73 14.84 -9.45
N ALA A 38 15.04 14.62 -9.57
CA ALA A 38 15.86 15.37 -10.51
C ALA A 38 15.57 14.97 -11.97
N LEU A 39 15.41 13.67 -12.21
CA LEU A 39 15.05 13.13 -13.52
C LEU A 39 13.64 13.58 -13.95
N ASP A 40 12.67 13.60 -13.05
CA ASP A 40 11.33 14.10 -13.32
C ASP A 40 11.32 15.59 -13.68
N LYS A 41 12.05 16.42 -12.93
CA LYS A 41 12.23 17.85 -13.26
C LYS A 41 12.90 18.06 -14.62
N ALA A 42 13.85 17.21 -14.97
CA ALA A 42 14.52 17.27 -16.27
C ALA A 42 13.59 16.84 -17.42
N LEU A 43 12.78 15.78 -17.20
CA LEU A 43 11.79 15.34 -18.18
C LEU A 43 10.72 16.40 -18.42
N ALA A 44 10.26 17.07 -17.35
CA ALA A 44 9.27 18.15 -17.45
C ALA A 44 9.72 19.29 -18.38
N LYS A 45 11.01 19.61 -18.42
CA LYS A 45 11.57 20.64 -19.34
C LYS A 45 11.49 20.23 -20.82
N ARG A 46 11.41 18.92 -21.11
CA ARG A 46 11.33 18.37 -22.46
C ARG A 46 9.92 18.21 -23.01
N MET A 47 8.90 18.63 -22.27
CA MET A 47 7.51 18.42 -22.66
C MET A 47 7.20 18.91 -24.07
N GLY A 48 7.74 20.07 -24.49
CA GLY A 48 7.52 20.61 -25.84
C GLY A 48 8.03 19.72 -26.98
N ASP A 49 8.93 18.78 -26.68
CA ASP A 49 9.55 17.89 -27.68
C ASP A 49 8.95 16.47 -27.64
N LEU A 50 8.07 16.18 -26.67
CA LEU A 50 7.57 14.82 -26.38
C LEU A 50 6.06 14.76 -26.49
N THR A 51 5.55 13.65 -27.03
CA THR A 51 4.12 13.33 -27.10
C THR A 51 3.89 11.88 -26.75
N ASP A 52 2.71 11.57 -26.17
CA ASP A 52 2.27 10.21 -25.84
C ASP A 52 3.26 9.45 -24.92
N ILE A 53 3.74 10.12 -23.86
CA ILE A 53 4.58 9.49 -22.86
C ILE A 53 3.69 8.83 -21.80
N ASN A 54 3.83 7.53 -21.64
CA ASN A 54 3.09 6.75 -20.67
C ASN A 54 3.98 6.39 -19.47
N ILE A 55 3.57 6.78 -18.26
CA ILE A 55 4.38 6.61 -17.04
C ILE A 55 3.64 5.74 -16.05
N ARG A 56 4.31 4.72 -15.52
CA ARG A 56 3.84 3.87 -14.43
C ARG A 56 4.46 4.31 -13.11
N GLY A 57 3.69 4.16 -12.04
CA GLY A 57 4.13 4.43 -10.67
C GLY A 57 2.97 4.24 -9.71
N GLY A 58 3.10 4.67 -8.48
CA GLY A 58 2.00 4.64 -7.51
C GLY A 58 2.38 5.10 -6.12
N ILE A 59 1.37 5.45 -5.34
CA ILE A 59 1.49 6.02 -3.98
C ILE A 59 2.46 7.20 -3.96
N LEU A 60 2.26 8.16 -4.87
CA LEU A 60 3.08 9.36 -4.91
C LEU A 60 3.03 10.10 -3.58
N THR A 61 4.19 10.42 -3.05
CA THR A 61 4.36 11.19 -1.80
C THR A 61 4.68 12.65 -2.06
N HIS A 62 5.21 12.96 -3.25
CA HIS A 62 5.38 14.31 -3.77
C HIS A 62 4.71 14.43 -5.15
N ARG A 63 4.32 15.66 -5.51
CA ARG A 63 3.75 15.92 -6.83
C ARG A 63 4.87 16.00 -7.87
N PRO A 64 4.87 15.13 -8.89
CA PRO A 64 5.87 15.19 -9.95
C PRO A 64 5.82 16.51 -10.71
N ALA A 65 6.99 17.00 -11.15
CA ALA A 65 7.10 18.24 -11.93
C ALA A 65 6.38 18.15 -13.27
N ILE A 66 6.33 16.97 -13.90
CA ILE A 66 5.54 16.72 -15.12
C ILE A 66 4.05 17.01 -14.93
N PHE A 67 3.49 16.95 -13.70
CA PHE A 67 2.08 17.26 -13.42
C PHE A 67 1.81 18.77 -13.40
N ASP A 68 2.82 19.59 -13.20
CA ASP A 68 2.69 21.05 -13.06
C ASP A 68 2.97 21.80 -14.36
N VAL A 69 3.34 21.09 -15.43
CA VAL A 69 3.59 21.71 -16.73
C VAL A 69 2.26 22.03 -17.39
N PRO A 70 2.07 23.28 -17.93
CA PRO A 70 0.85 23.62 -18.67
C PRO A 70 0.65 22.70 -19.87
N GLY A 71 -0.53 22.08 -19.98
CA GLY A 71 -0.81 21.12 -21.06
C GLY A 71 -0.27 19.71 -20.81
N ALA A 72 0.12 19.36 -19.58
CA ALA A 72 0.70 18.04 -19.25
C ALA A 72 -0.16 16.85 -19.78
N ALA A 73 -1.49 16.98 -19.73
CA ALA A 73 -2.42 15.96 -20.22
C ALA A 73 -2.33 15.66 -21.73
N ASP A 74 -1.78 16.59 -22.51
CA ASP A 74 -1.58 16.43 -23.96
C ASP A 74 -0.28 15.66 -24.27
N HIS A 75 0.60 15.49 -23.31
CA HIS A 75 1.95 14.92 -23.47
C HIS A 75 2.17 13.67 -22.65
N PHE A 76 1.65 13.63 -21.42
CA PHE A 76 1.88 12.57 -20.44
C PHE A 76 0.60 11.89 -20.01
N THR A 77 0.67 10.57 -19.85
CA THR A 77 -0.37 9.76 -19.20
C THR A 77 0.23 9.08 -17.99
N TRP A 78 -0.34 9.35 -16.80
CA TRP A 78 0.06 8.66 -15.58
C TRP A 78 -0.81 7.41 -15.35
N ASN A 79 -0.17 6.27 -15.28
CA ASN A 79 -0.79 4.96 -15.08
C ASN A 79 -0.45 4.47 -13.67
N SER A 80 -1.37 4.63 -12.74
CA SER A 80 -1.14 4.38 -11.31
C SER A 80 -1.50 2.95 -10.90
N TRP A 81 -0.58 2.29 -10.22
CA TRP A 81 -0.84 1.01 -9.57
C TRP A 81 -1.61 1.15 -8.24
N HIS A 82 -1.53 2.30 -7.60
CA HIS A 82 -2.27 2.62 -6.38
C HIS A 82 -2.28 4.14 -6.17
N MET A 83 -3.45 4.72 -6.00
CA MET A 83 -3.61 6.17 -5.98
C MET A 83 -3.45 6.78 -4.60
N SER A 84 -2.59 7.77 -4.48
CA SER A 84 -2.53 8.73 -3.37
C SER A 84 -3.47 9.92 -3.59
N GLY A 85 -3.43 10.91 -2.69
CA GLY A 85 -4.15 12.18 -2.87
C GLY A 85 -3.70 12.98 -4.08
N ILE A 86 -2.45 12.81 -4.50
CA ILE A 86 -1.83 13.47 -5.65
C ILE A 86 -2.42 12.91 -6.94
N GLU A 87 -2.42 11.59 -7.07
CA GLU A 87 -2.95 10.91 -8.26
C GLU A 87 -4.44 11.10 -8.42
N ARG A 88 -5.22 11.13 -7.30
CA ARG A 88 -6.66 11.47 -7.37
C ARG A 88 -6.94 12.85 -7.97
N LYS A 89 -6.08 13.84 -7.67
CA LYS A 89 -6.19 15.16 -8.29
C LYS A 89 -5.87 15.08 -9.78
N ALA A 90 -4.84 14.36 -10.16
CA ALA A 90 -4.47 14.15 -11.55
C ALA A 90 -5.53 13.41 -12.37
N VAL A 91 -6.32 12.51 -11.74
CA VAL A 91 -7.53 11.92 -12.36
C VAL A 91 -8.56 13.00 -12.71
N ALA A 92 -8.83 13.91 -11.78
CA ALA A 92 -9.76 15.02 -12.03
C ALA A 92 -9.22 16.01 -13.09
N GLU A 93 -7.90 16.09 -13.26
CA GLU A 93 -7.20 16.88 -14.27
C GLU A 93 -7.15 16.16 -15.64
N GLY A 94 -7.54 14.88 -15.71
CA GLY A 94 -7.76 14.13 -16.96
C GLY A 94 -6.54 13.39 -17.50
N PHE A 95 -5.45 13.22 -16.74
CA PHE A 95 -4.25 12.54 -17.23
C PHE A 95 -3.69 11.43 -16.32
N SER A 96 -4.43 11.06 -15.27
CA SER A 96 -4.08 9.89 -14.44
C SER A 96 -5.17 8.83 -14.50
N TYR A 97 -4.75 7.58 -14.64
CA TYR A 97 -5.62 6.41 -14.73
C TYR A 97 -5.12 5.32 -13.81
N TYR A 98 -6.06 4.55 -13.23
CA TYR A 98 -5.73 3.43 -12.36
C TYR A 98 -5.56 2.13 -13.16
N ILE A 99 -4.56 1.33 -12.81
CA ILE A 99 -4.36 -0.02 -13.35
C ILE A 99 -4.79 -1.02 -12.27
N PRO A 100 -5.93 -1.72 -12.44
CA PRO A 100 -6.41 -2.70 -11.47
C PRO A 100 -5.56 -3.97 -11.51
N LEU A 101 -4.86 -4.24 -10.41
CA LEU A 101 -4.04 -5.44 -10.22
C LEU A 101 -3.90 -5.71 -8.72
N ARG A 102 -3.88 -6.98 -8.30
CA ARG A 102 -3.46 -7.33 -6.94
C ARG A 102 -1.96 -7.09 -6.81
N TYR A 103 -1.55 -6.46 -5.74
CA TYR A 103 -0.18 -6.01 -5.60
C TYR A 103 0.84 -7.17 -5.61
N SER A 104 0.46 -8.34 -5.08
CA SER A 104 1.28 -9.56 -5.15
C SER A 104 1.67 -9.99 -6.57
N GLU A 105 0.86 -9.63 -7.56
CA GLU A 105 1.04 -10.05 -8.95
C GLU A 105 2.02 -9.16 -9.71
N LEU A 106 2.35 -7.98 -9.18
CA LEU A 106 3.05 -6.94 -9.91
C LEU A 106 4.42 -7.37 -10.46
N PRO A 107 5.34 -8.01 -9.68
CA PRO A 107 6.60 -8.50 -10.25
C PRO A 107 6.42 -9.51 -11.38
N GLY A 108 5.44 -10.41 -11.22
CA GLY A 108 5.08 -11.39 -12.25
C GLY A 108 4.49 -10.77 -13.50
N TYR A 109 3.68 -9.69 -13.33
CA TYR A 109 3.15 -8.93 -14.45
C TYR A 109 4.26 -8.29 -15.28
N TYR A 110 5.25 -7.65 -14.64
CA TYR A 110 6.40 -7.09 -15.34
C TYR A 110 7.13 -8.17 -16.13
N ARG A 111 7.50 -9.27 -15.49
CA ARG A 111 8.30 -10.34 -16.13
C ARG A 111 7.57 -11.08 -17.26
N ASN A 112 6.25 -11.22 -17.17
CA ASN A 112 5.51 -12.13 -18.05
C ASN A 112 4.49 -11.46 -18.98
N CYS A 113 4.00 -10.27 -18.63
CA CYS A 113 2.84 -9.68 -19.31
C CYS A 113 3.13 -8.31 -19.92
N ILE A 114 4.11 -7.56 -19.41
CA ILE A 114 4.41 -6.22 -19.91
C ILE A 114 4.96 -6.32 -21.35
N LYS A 115 4.40 -5.52 -22.26
CA LYS A 115 4.85 -5.55 -23.66
C LYS A 115 6.07 -4.68 -23.90
N THR A 116 6.08 -3.50 -23.28
CA THR A 116 7.15 -2.52 -23.42
C THR A 116 7.36 -1.80 -22.11
N LEU A 117 8.64 -1.63 -21.78
CA LEU A 117 9.11 -0.70 -20.77
C LEU A 117 10.42 -0.12 -21.31
N ASP A 118 10.36 1.13 -21.77
CA ASP A 118 11.46 1.75 -22.48
C ASP A 118 12.49 2.30 -21.52
N VAL A 119 12.05 3.02 -20.47
CA VAL A 119 12.94 3.64 -19.49
C VAL A 119 12.41 3.44 -18.07
N ALA A 120 13.26 2.95 -17.17
CA ALA A 120 13.02 2.96 -15.73
C ALA A 120 13.85 4.06 -15.07
N MET A 121 13.21 4.88 -14.21
CA MET A 121 13.84 6.00 -13.51
C MET A 121 13.35 6.03 -12.07
N PHE A 122 14.25 5.87 -11.09
CA PHE A 122 13.87 5.88 -9.67
C PHE A 122 15.07 6.21 -8.77
N GLN A 123 14.79 6.61 -7.53
CA GLN A 123 15.83 6.87 -6.53
C GLN A 123 16.37 5.59 -5.92
N VAL A 124 17.67 5.60 -5.60
CA VAL A 124 18.39 4.51 -4.94
C VAL A 124 19.35 5.07 -3.88
N ALA A 125 19.74 4.22 -2.92
CA ALA A 125 20.85 4.53 -2.03
C ALA A 125 22.17 4.60 -2.78
N PRO A 126 23.22 5.26 -2.25
CA PRO A 126 24.54 5.26 -2.85
C PRO A 126 25.07 3.85 -3.13
N MET A 127 25.84 3.71 -4.20
CA MET A 127 26.47 2.45 -4.58
C MET A 127 27.43 1.97 -3.47
N ASP A 128 27.33 0.69 -3.12
CA ASP A 128 28.26 0.06 -2.18
C ASP A 128 29.63 -0.28 -2.84
N GLU A 129 30.55 -0.80 -2.04
CA GLU A 129 31.89 -1.20 -2.49
C GLU A 129 31.89 -2.37 -3.49
N HIS A 130 30.78 -3.10 -3.59
CA HIS A 130 30.58 -4.25 -4.46
C HIS A 130 29.78 -3.93 -5.73
N GLY A 131 29.46 -2.65 -5.97
CA GLY A 131 28.73 -2.21 -7.17
C GLY A 131 27.22 -2.30 -7.11
N TRP A 132 26.64 -2.44 -5.91
CA TRP A 132 25.19 -2.55 -5.75
C TRP A 132 24.56 -1.25 -5.29
N PHE A 133 23.40 -0.93 -5.90
CA PHE A 133 22.50 0.13 -5.48
C PHE A 133 21.31 -0.49 -4.78
N ASN A 134 21.09 -0.14 -3.51
CA ASN A 134 19.93 -0.59 -2.75
C ASN A 134 18.70 0.24 -3.13
N PHE A 135 17.56 -0.43 -3.37
CA PHE A 135 16.29 0.23 -3.72
C PHE A 135 15.67 1.01 -2.57
N GLY A 136 16.26 0.95 -1.38
CA GLY A 136 15.72 1.61 -0.20
C GLY A 136 14.31 1.14 0.15
N PRO A 137 13.48 2.04 0.71
CA PRO A 137 12.14 1.68 1.14
C PRO A 137 11.16 1.39 -0.02
N GLY A 138 11.53 1.69 -1.27
CA GLY A 138 10.68 1.47 -2.46
C GLY A 138 10.87 0.14 -3.17
N GLY A 139 11.59 -0.83 -2.59
CA GLY A 139 12.03 -2.06 -3.27
C GLY A 139 10.94 -2.84 -4.00
N SER A 140 9.90 -3.22 -3.27
CA SER A 140 8.65 -3.81 -3.79
C SER A 140 8.78 -4.72 -5.03
N HIS A 141 8.79 -4.15 -6.22
CA HIS A 141 8.85 -4.80 -7.53
C HIS A 141 9.98 -4.28 -8.43
N LEU A 142 10.83 -3.39 -7.92
CA LEU A 142 11.80 -2.67 -8.74
C LEU A 142 12.83 -3.58 -9.43
N LYS A 143 13.18 -4.73 -8.84
CA LYS A 143 14.06 -5.69 -9.54
C LYS A 143 13.42 -6.17 -10.84
N ALA A 144 12.11 -6.50 -10.82
CA ALA A 144 11.39 -6.88 -12.03
C ALA A 144 11.28 -5.72 -13.04
N VAL A 145 11.18 -4.47 -12.57
CA VAL A 145 11.23 -3.29 -13.43
C VAL A 145 12.59 -3.20 -14.14
N CYS A 146 13.71 -3.34 -13.39
CA CYS A 146 15.06 -3.33 -13.97
C CYS A 146 15.26 -4.44 -15.02
N GLU A 147 14.75 -5.64 -14.75
CA GLU A 147 14.86 -6.79 -15.66
C GLU A 147 14.09 -6.61 -16.98
N CYS A 148 13.08 -5.76 -16.99
CA CYS A 148 12.19 -5.57 -18.14
C CYS A 148 12.45 -4.26 -18.91
N ALA A 149 13.08 -3.28 -18.29
CA ALA A 149 13.36 -1.99 -18.90
C ALA A 149 14.48 -2.11 -19.96
N LYS A 150 14.34 -1.38 -21.09
CA LYS A 150 15.40 -1.27 -22.08
C LYS A 150 16.53 -0.36 -21.62
N THR A 151 16.22 0.62 -20.77
CA THR A 151 17.17 1.56 -20.18
C THR A 151 16.83 1.76 -18.71
N VAL A 152 17.80 1.55 -17.85
CA VAL A 152 17.70 1.76 -16.40
C VAL A 152 18.52 2.96 -15.99
N ILE A 153 17.88 3.98 -15.42
CA ILE A 153 18.51 5.19 -14.92
C ILE A 153 18.26 5.27 -13.42
N VAL A 154 19.32 5.28 -12.64
CA VAL A 154 19.20 5.45 -11.19
C VAL A 154 19.52 6.88 -10.77
N GLU A 155 18.69 7.46 -9.91
CA GLU A 155 18.92 8.73 -9.25
C GLU A 155 19.44 8.47 -7.83
N VAL A 156 20.73 8.69 -7.61
CA VAL A 156 21.38 8.45 -6.31
C VAL A 156 20.99 9.54 -5.33
N ASN A 157 20.46 9.13 -4.18
CA ASN A 157 20.14 10.01 -3.07
C ASN A 157 20.73 9.46 -1.76
N LYS A 158 21.62 10.22 -1.12
CA LYS A 158 22.32 9.86 0.12
C LYS A 158 21.38 9.68 1.32
N ASN A 159 20.17 10.22 1.23
CA ASN A 159 19.16 10.12 2.28
C ASN A 159 18.25 8.87 2.13
N VAL A 160 18.38 8.11 1.03
CA VAL A 160 17.69 6.83 0.89
C VAL A 160 18.34 5.83 1.83
N PRO A 161 17.61 5.27 2.82
CA PRO A 161 18.15 4.28 3.73
C PRO A 161 18.46 2.98 3.00
N VAL A 162 19.52 2.30 3.43
CA VAL A 162 19.84 0.95 2.97
C VAL A 162 18.91 -0.05 3.66
N CYS A 163 17.96 -0.59 2.91
CA CYS A 163 17.01 -1.58 3.40
C CYS A 163 17.57 -2.98 3.16
N LEU A 164 17.94 -3.66 4.25
CA LEU A 164 18.47 -5.01 4.18
C LEU A 164 17.36 -5.99 3.73
N GLY A 165 17.73 -6.96 2.91
CA GLY A 165 16.82 -7.98 2.40
C GLY A 165 17.53 -9.30 2.17
N GLY A 166 16.82 -10.27 1.60
CA GLY A 166 17.41 -11.54 1.25
C GLY A 166 17.64 -11.69 -0.26
N PHE A 167 16.86 -10.97 -1.06
CA PHE A 167 16.86 -11.04 -2.53
C PHE A 167 16.03 -9.90 -3.10
N ASP A 168 16.28 -9.53 -4.36
CA ASP A 168 15.54 -8.52 -5.13
C ASP A 168 15.45 -7.12 -4.47
N ASN A 169 16.37 -6.77 -3.57
CA ASN A 169 16.39 -5.47 -2.87
C ASN A 169 17.46 -4.50 -3.41
N CYS A 170 18.21 -4.91 -4.44
CA CYS A 170 19.28 -4.13 -5.05
C CYS A 170 19.34 -4.35 -6.56
N VAL A 171 20.00 -3.42 -7.27
CA VAL A 171 20.44 -3.55 -8.66
C VAL A 171 21.94 -3.40 -8.74
N HIS A 172 22.61 -4.26 -9.54
CA HIS A 172 24.04 -4.15 -9.76
C HIS A 172 24.35 -3.11 -10.85
N ILE A 173 25.50 -2.46 -10.76
CA ILE A 173 25.90 -1.43 -11.70
C ILE A 173 25.93 -1.93 -13.15
N ASP A 174 26.22 -3.22 -13.38
CA ASP A 174 26.18 -3.82 -14.73
C ASP A 174 24.78 -3.75 -15.37
N ASP A 175 23.71 -3.76 -14.55
CA ASP A 175 22.31 -3.69 -14.97
C ASP A 175 21.77 -2.23 -15.02
N VAL A 176 22.63 -1.23 -14.80
CA VAL A 176 22.29 0.21 -14.82
C VAL A 176 22.95 0.87 -16.01
N ASP A 177 22.21 1.61 -16.82
CA ASP A 177 22.74 2.28 -18.01
C ASP A 177 23.29 3.67 -17.68
N MET A 178 22.60 4.43 -16.84
CA MET A 178 23.00 5.79 -16.47
C MET A 178 22.78 6.04 -14.97
N ILE A 179 23.65 6.84 -14.41
CA ILE A 179 23.64 7.25 -13.01
C ILE A 179 23.53 8.77 -12.94
N VAL A 180 22.58 9.26 -12.15
CA VAL A 180 22.39 10.68 -11.88
C VAL A 180 22.55 10.91 -10.37
N GLU A 181 23.42 11.84 -9.99
CA GLU A 181 23.49 12.33 -8.61
C GLU A 181 22.55 13.53 -8.48
N GLY A 182 21.48 13.37 -7.70
CA GLY A 182 20.50 14.41 -7.44
C GLY A 182 20.94 15.37 -6.31
N ASP A 183 20.03 16.28 -5.95
CA ASP A 183 20.25 17.27 -4.87
C ASP A 183 20.20 16.65 -3.46
N ASN A 184 20.05 15.35 -3.35
CA ASN A 184 19.89 14.61 -2.11
C ASN A 184 18.77 15.17 -1.22
N PRO A 185 17.53 15.27 -1.69
CA PRO A 185 16.42 15.71 -0.85
C PRO A 185 16.22 14.77 0.33
N ALA A 186 15.69 15.29 1.43
CA ALA A 186 15.22 14.45 2.54
C ALA A 186 14.17 13.46 2.03
N MET A 187 14.08 12.29 2.66
CA MET A 187 13.02 11.34 2.35
C MET A 187 11.64 11.95 2.61
N GLU A 188 10.74 11.72 1.69
CA GLU A 188 9.37 12.20 1.83
C GLU A 188 8.67 11.55 3.03
N VAL A 189 7.99 12.36 3.81
CA VAL A 189 7.24 11.90 4.99
C VAL A 189 5.83 11.55 4.57
N LEU A 190 5.48 10.27 4.67
CA LEU A 190 4.09 9.86 4.61
C LEU A 190 3.48 9.95 6.01
N GLY A 191 2.79 11.06 6.29
CA GLY A 191 2.14 11.26 7.57
C GLY A 191 1.10 10.19 7.87
N GLY A 192 1.06 9.74 9.12
CA GLY A 192 0.23 8.61 9.58
C GLY A 192 -1.28 8.88 9.65
N GLY A 193 -1.84 9.75 8.81
CA GLY A 193 -3.29 10.00 8.77
C GLY A 193 -3.84 10.90 9.87
N GLY A 194 -2.99 11.60 10.61
CA GLY A 194 -3.37 12.49 11.73
C GLY A 194 -3.45 11.78 13.09
N GLU A 195 -3.83 12.54 14.11
CA GLU A 195 -4.07 11.99 15.44
C GLU A 195 -5.31 11.09 15.45
N ALA A 196 -5.25 9.99 16.23
CA ALA A 196 -6.37 9.08 16.41
C ALA A 196 -7.55 9.80 17.07
N ASN A 197 -8.72 9.71 16.46
CA ASN A 197 -9.96 10.22 17.02
C ASN A 197 -10.66 9.17 17.90
N GLU A 198 -11.78 9.55 18.53
CA GLU A 198 -12.54 8.64 19.41
C GLU A 198 -13.03 7.37 18.69
N VAL A 199 -13.37 7.46 17.40
CA VAL A 199 -13.79 6.31 16.60
C VAL A 199 -12.62 5.36 16.38
N ASP A 200 -11.44 5.89 16.03
CA ASP A 200 -10.23 5.09 15.84
C ASP A 200 -9.85 4.33 17.12
N LEU A 201 -9.94 5.00 18.28
CA LEU A 201 -9.67 4.40 19.59
C LEU A 201 -10.71 3.33 19.96
N ALA A 202 -12.00 3.57 19.67
CA ALA A 202 -13.06 2.60 19.92
C ALA A 202 -12.85 1.32 19.08
N VAL A 203 -12.48 1.46 17.81
CA VAL A 203 -12.14 0.32 16.94
C VAL A 203 -10.90 -0.42 17.46
N ALA A 204 -9.86 0.31 17.86
CA ALA A 204 -8.65 -0.29 18.43
C ALA A 204 -8.93 -1.12 19.68
N ASN A 205 -9.80 -0.61 20.59
CA ASN A 205 -10.25 -1.34 21.77
C ASN A 205 -11.02 -2.65 21.46
N LEU A 206 -11.61 -2.77 20.28
CA LEU A 206 -12.29 -3.99 19.83
C LEU A 206 -11.36 -4.99 19.15
N VAL A 207 -10.30 -4.50 18.50
CA VAL A 207 -9.37 -5.32 17.69
C VAL A 207 -8.21 -5.86 18.54
N VAL A 208 -7.58 -5.02 19.37
CA VAL A 208 -6.35 -5.40 20.12
C VAL A 208 -6.58 -6.64 21.03
N PRO A 209 -7.72 -6.79 21.74
CA PRO A 209 -7.98 -8.01 22.53
C PRO A 209 -8.08 -9.31 21.73
N GLU A 210 -8.24 -9.22 20.40
CA GLU A 210 -8.30 -10.39 19.51
C GLU A 210 -6.92 -10.89 19.07
N ILE A 211 -5.86 -10.15 19.41
CA ILE A 211 -4.47 -10.44 19.03
C ILE A 211 -3.83 -11.28 20.14
N PRO A 212 -3.46 -12.55 19.89
CA PRO A 212 -2.75 -13.35 20.87
C PRO A 212 -1.26 -13.05 20.90
N ASP A 213 -0.59 -13.40 21.97
CA ASP A 213 0.88 -13.42 22.01
C ASP A 213 1.46 -14.28 20.89
N GLY A 214 2.50 -13.78 20.25
CA GLY A 214 3.14 -14.44 19.11
C GLY A 214 2.41 -14.32 17.80
N ALA A 215 1.34 -13.52 17.71
CA ALA A 215 0.68 -13.20 16.46
C ALA A 215 1.65 -12.51 15.47
N CYS A 216 1.47 -12.76 14.19
CA CYS A 216 2.19 -12.03 13.14
C CYS A 216 1.26 -10.99 12.51
N LEU A 217 1.73 -9.76 12.39
CA LEU A 217 0.91 -8.61 12.08
C LEU A 217 1.14 -8.08 10.66
N GLN A 218 0.04 -7.70 10.00
CA GLN A 218 -0.02 -6.81 8.86
C GLN A 218 -0.96 -5.65 9.20
N LEU A 219 -0.50 -4.43 9.03
CA LEU A 219 -1.28 -3.20 9.23
C LEU A 219 -1.43 -2.44 7.92
N GLY A 220 -2.63 -1.93 7.66
CA GLY A 220 -2.87 -0.95 6.61
C GLY A 220 -2.35 0.44 6.99
N ILE A 221 -2.65 1.43 6.14
CA ILE A 221 -2.30 2.84 6.34
C ILE A 221 -3.52 3.64 6.83
N GLY A 222 -3.26 4.73 7.56
CA GLY A 222 -4.29 5.66 8.03
C GLY A 222 -4.34 5.79 9.55
N SER A 223 -5.20 6.69 10.04
CA SER A 223 -5.32 7.00 11.47
C SER A 223 -5.74 5.78 12.31
N MET A 224 -6.66 4.98 11.80
CA MET A 224 -7.19 3.82 12.51
C MET A 224 -6.16 2.67 12.67
N PRO A 225 -5.44 2.19 11.63
CA PRO A 225 -4.34 1.26 11.80
C PRO A 225 -3.22 1.78 12.72
N ASN A 226 -2.94 3.09 12.67
CA ASN A 226 -1.96 3.71 13.57
C ASN A 226 -2.42 3.72 15.03
N ALA A 227 -3.72 3.99 15.29
CA ALA A 227 -4.29 3.90 16.64
C ALA A 227 -4.16 2.48 17.20
N ILE A 228 -4.47 1.48 16.38
CA ILE A 228 -4.32 0.07 16.76
C ILE A 228 -2.85 -0.25 17.04
N GLY A 229 -1.93 0.18 16.17
CA GLY A 229 -0.50 -0.03 16.35
C GLY A 229 0.07 0.61 17.63
N LYS A 230 -0.34 1.83 17.94
CA LYS A 230 0.02 2.50 19.19
C LYS A 230 -0.49 1.76 20.42
N MET A 231 -1.76 1.33 20.39
CA MET A 231 -2.33 0.55 21.48
C MET A 231 -1.63 -0.79 21.68
N ILE A 232 -1.20 -1.46 20.61
CA ILE A 232 -0.37 -2.68 20.68
C ILE A 232 0.98 -2.38 21.33
N ALA A 233 1.65 -1.28 20.96
CA ALA A 233 2.92 -0.88 21.55
C ALA A 233 2.81 -0.63 23.07
N GLU A 234 1.69 -0.08 23.52
CA GLU A 234 1.38 0.21 24.94
C GLU A 234 0.84 -1.01 25.70
N SER A 235 0.48 -2.12 25.01
CA SER A 235 -0.08 -3.34 25.61
C SER A 235 0.99 -4.25 26.23
N ASP A 236 0.54 -5.33 26.87
CA ASP A 236 1.41 -6.40 27.41
C ASP A 236 1.66 -7.55 26.41
N LEU A 237 1.24 -7.40 25.14
CA LEU A 237 1.45 -8.40 24.10
C LEU A 237 2.95 -8.71 23.90
N LYS A 238 3.26 -9.99 23.64
CA LYS A 238 4.64 -10.49 23.56
C LYS A 238 4.88 -11.30 22.30
N ASP A 239 6.14 -11.38 21.91
CA ASP A 239 6.66 -12.22 20.82
C ASP A 239 5.96 -12.00 19.46
N LEU A 240 5.43 -10.80 19.20
CA LEU A 240 4.80 -10.50 17.95
C LEU A 240 5.79 -10.62 16.78
N GLY A 241 5.28 -11.00 15.61
CA GLY A 241 5.99 -10.97 14.34
C GLY A 241 5.43 -9.89 13.42
N VAL A 242 6.22 -9.51 12.42
CA VAL A 242 5.79 -8.62 11.34
C VAL A 242 6.00 -9.31 10.01
N HIS A 243 4.95 -9.33 9.19
CA HIS A 243 4.98 -9.72 7.80
C HIS A 243 3.89 -8.89 7.08
N THR A 244 4.30 -7.76 6.52
CA THR A 244 3.38 -6.69 6.10
C THR A 244 3.72 -6.16 4.73
N GLU A 245 2.73 -5.73 3.96
CA GLU A 245 2.95 -5.06 2.70
C GLU A 245 3.75 -3.78 2.90
N MET A 246 3.21 -2.87 3.68
CA MET A 246 3.84 -1.59 4.00
C MET A 246 4.34 -1.61 5.45
N TYR A 247 5.60 -1.24 5.64
CA TYR A 247 6.18 -0.99 6.96
C TYR A 247 5.92 0.46 7.35
N VAL A 248 5.29 0.65 8.53
CA VAL A 248 4.85 1.96 9.02
C VAL A 248 5.42 2.26 10.42
N ASP A 249 5.37 3.52 10.86
CA ASP A 249 5.92 3.98 12.16
C ASP A 249 5.39 3.15 13.35
N ALA A 250 4.17 2.64 13.29
CA ALA A 250 3.60 1.80 14.35
C ALA A 250 4.45 0.55 14.65
N PHE A 251 5.08 -0.05 13.64
CA PHE A 251 5.99 -1.19 13.86
C PHE A 251 7.29 -0.77 14.53
N VAL A 252 7.79 0.43 14.25
CA VAL A 252 8.93 0.99 14.97
C VAL A 252 8.58 1.19 16.45
N ASP A 253 7.40 1.74 16.75
CA ASP A 253 6.93 1.93 18.12
C ASP A 253 6.81 0.60 18.88
N MET A 254 6.22 -0.43 18.25
CA MET A 254 6.12 -1.77 18.83
C MET A 254 7.50 -2.41 19.06
N SER A 255 8.46 -2.21 18.14
CA SER A 255 9.83 -2.71 18.27
C SER A 255 10.54 -2.04 19.42
N MET A 256 10.48 -0.72 19.53
CA MET A 256 11.07 0.06 20.61
C MET A 256 10.44 -0.27 21.97
N ALA A 257 9.16 -0.64 21.99
CA ALA A 257 8.46 -1.13 23.18
C ALA A 257 8.76 -2.61 23.51
N GLY A 258 9.58 -3.30 22.70
CA GLY A 258 9.95 -4.71 22.90
C GLY A 258 8.81 -5.70 22.66
N ARG A 259 7.82 -5.34 21.86
CA ARG A 259 6.66 -6.21 21.53
C ARG A 259 6.99 -7.20 20.41
N ILE A 260 7.92 -6.85 19.52
CA ILE A 260 8.26 -7.62 18.33
C ILE A 260 9.55 -8.39 18.56
N THR A 261 9.48 -9.72 18.38
CA THR A 261 10.66 -10.60 18.35
C THR A 261 10.77 -11.38 17.04
N GLY A 262 9.64 -11.60 16.35
CA GLY A 262 9.57 -12.43 15.15
C GLY A 262 9.95 -13.90 15.37
N LEU A 263 10.14 -14.34 16.60
CA LEU A 263 10.69 -15.68 16.92
C LEU A 263 9.70 -16.83 16.68
N ARG A 264 8.39 -16.51 16.60
CA ARG A 264 7.34 -17.52 16.32
C ARG A 264 6.99 -17.66 14.85
N LYS A 265 7.62 -16.87 13.96
CA LYS A 265 7.45 -17.04 12.51
C LYS A 265 8.08 -18.36 12.06
N PRO A 266 7.44 -19.12 11.15
CA PRO A 266 7.97 -20.38 10.64
C PRO A 266 9.15 -20.19 9.67
N PHE A 267 9.22 -19.02 9.03
CA PHE A 267 10.30 -18.56 8.14
C PHE A 267 10.59 -17.08 8.42
N ASP A 268 11.68 -16.54 7.91
CA ASP A 268 12.16 -15.18 8.22
C ASP A 268 12.18 -14.92 9.74
N ARG A 269 12.58 -15.92 10.49
CA ARG A 269 12.54 -15.90 11.95
C ARG A 269 13.44 -14.79 12.51
N GLY A 270 12.90 -14.00 13.43
CA GLY A 270 13.60 -12.85 14.01
C GLY A 270 13.68 -11.64 13.07
N ARG A 271 12.93 -11.64 11.95
CA ARG A 271 12.92 -10.54 11.00
C ARG A 271 11.52 -9.99 10.80
N GLN A 272 11.46 -8.69 10.60
CA GLN A 272 10.28 -7.93 10.25
C GLN A 272 10.23 -7.78 8.73
N THR A 273 9.42 -8.61 8.07
CA THR A 273 9.38 -8.72 6.61
C THR A 273 8.37 -7.75 6.02
N TYR A 274 8.76 -6.99 4.98
CA TYR A 274 7.90 -6.02 4.32
C TYR A 274 8.25 -5.85 2.82
N ALA A 275 7.27 -5.38 2.03
CA ALA A 275 7.48 -5.13 0.61
C ALA A 275 8.02 -3.72 0.33
N PHE A 276 7.51 -2.72 1.04
CA PHE A 276 7.98 -1.35 0.98
C PHE A 276 7.74 -0.65 2.32
N ALA A 277 8.34 0.51 2.50
CA ALA A 277 8.19 1.28 3.73
C ALA A 277 7.96 2.77 3.43
N ALA A 278 7.10 3.40 4.20
CA ALA A 278 6.94 4.84 4.20
C ALA A 278 6.39 5.31 5.56
N GLY A 279 6.90 6.42 6.05
CA GLY A 279 6.56 6.96 7.36
C GLY A 279 7.30 8.24 7.65
N THR A 280 7.67 8.44 8.90
CA THR A 280 8.47 9.59 9.35
C THR A 280 9.97 9.30 9.25
N GLN A 281 10.80 10.30 9.50
CA GLN A 281 12.26 10.13 9.57
C GLN A 281 12.67 9.05 10.59
N LYS A 282 11.93 8.92 11.69
CA LYS A 282 12.14 7.85 12.69
C LYS A 282 12.09 6.44 12.06
N LEU A 283 11.16 6.22 11.15
CA LEU A 283 11.05 4.95 10.43
C LEU A 283 12.27 4.74 9.52
N TYR A 284 12.67 5.75 8.75
CA TYR A 284 13.81 5.64 7.86
C TYR A 284 15.12 5.39 8.60
N ASP A 285 15.31 6.04 9.74
CA ASP A 285 16.46 5.81 10.62
C ASP A 285 16.44 4.37 11.18
N PHE A 286 15.27 3.86 11.55
CA PHE A 286 15.12 2.52 12.13
C PHE A 286 15.41 1.40 11.11
N ILE A 287 14.93 1.51 9.87
CA ILE A 287 15.13 0.48 8.84
C ILE A 287 16.52 0.51 8.20
N ASN A 288 17.25 1.63 8.35
CA ASN A 288 18.57 1.80 7.71
C ASN A 288 19.60 0.83 8.29
N ASN A 289 20.12 -0.07 7.46
CA ASN A 289 21.10 -1.10 7.84
C ASN A 289 20.67 -1.94 9.07
N ASN A 290 19.37 -2.11 9.29
CA ASN A 290 18.87 -2.85 10.43
C ASN A 290 18.62 -4.33 10.06
N PRO A 291 19.40 -5.29 10.63
CA PRO A 291 19.25 -6.71 10.32
C PRO A 291 17.96 -7.34 10.84
N GLU A 292 17.23 -6.67 11.73
CA GLU A 292 15.90 -7.11 12.16
C GLU A 292 14.84 -6.85 11.07
N CYS A 293 15.11 -5.94 10.13
CA CYS A 293 14.25 -5.58 9.04
C CYS A 293 14.61 -6.36 7.78
N MET A 294 13.61 -6.82 7.03
CA MET A 294 13.80 -7.57 5.80
C MET A 294 12.91 -7.03 4.69
N ALA A 295 13.48 -6.22 3.80
CA ALA A 295 12.82 -5.86 2.55
C ALA A 295 12.80 -7.07 1.62
N ALA A 296 11.66 -7.37 1.02
CA ALA A 296 11.47 -8.49 0.09
C ALA A 296 10.49 -8.09 -1.02
N PRO A 297 10.53 -8.73 -2.21
CA PRO A 297 9.60 -8.40 -3.27
C PRO A 297 8.15 -8.66 -2.85
N VAL A 298 7.25 -7.82 -3.35
CA VAL A 298 5.83 -7.90 -2.96
C VAL A 298 5.19 -9.24 -3.29
N SER A 299 5.65 -9.94 -4.34
CA SER A 299 5.22 -11.30 -4.66
C SER A 299 5.61 -12.35 -3.60
N TYR A 300 6.61 -12.04 -2.78
CA TYR A 300 6.98 -12.87 -1.63
C TYR A 300 6.16 -12.50 -0.39
N VAL A 301 6.05 -11.21 -0.11
CA VAL A 301 5.40 -10.69 1.12
C VAL A 301 3.89 -10.93 1.08
N ASN A 302 3.27 -10.64 -0.05
CA ASN A 302 1.81 -10.73 -0.22
C ASN A 302 1.35 -12.11 -0.72
N ASP A 303 2.26 -13.10 -0.80
CA ASP A 303 1.88 -14.45 -1.23
C ASP A 303 0.92 -15.10 -0.22
N ILE A 304 -0.31 -15.34 -0.67
CA ILE A 304 -1.37 -15.98 0.12
C ILE A 304 -0.90 -17.30 0.74
N ALA A 305 -0.15 -18.11 -0.03
CA ALA A 305 0.35 -19.40 0.44
C ALA A 305 1.39 -19.23 1.56
N ARG A 306 2.23 -18.20 1.51
CA ARG A 306 3.20 -17.89 2.58
C ARG A 306 2.49 -17.34 3.82
N VAL A 307 1.63 -16.35 3.64
CA VAL A 307 0.86 -15.75 4.73
C VAL A 307 0.07 -16.83 5.49
N SER A 308 -0.54 -17.78 4.77
CA SER A 308 -1.31 -18.87 5.37
C SER A 308 -0.49 -19.86 6.22
N GLN A 309 0.82 -19.91 6.01
CA GLN A 309 1.74 -20.77 6.81
C GLN A 309 2.14 -20.14 8.14
N ILE A 310 1.89 -18.85 8.34
CA ILE A 310 2.23 -18.15 9.58
C ILE A 310 1.05 -18.27 10.54
N ASP A 311 1.17 -19.03 11.61
CA ASP A 311 0.12 -19.20 12.62
C ASP A 311 -0.26 -17.86 13.27
N ASN A 312 -1.52 -17.69 13.62
CA ASN A 312 -2.07 -16.47 14.23
C ASN A 312 -1.78 -15.19 13.43
N PHE A 313 -1.89 -15.27 12.10
CA PHE A 313 -1.69 -14.10 11.27
C PHE A 313 -2.87 -13.12 11.41
N ILE A 314 -2.59 -11.90 11.79
CA ILE A 314 -3.58 -10.85 12.00
C ILE A 314 -3.41 -9.77 10.93
N SER A 315 -4.40 -9.66 10.05
CA SER A 315 -4.47 -8.64 9.00
C SER A 315 -5.49 -7.57 9.38
N ILE A 316 -5.07 -6.31 9.35
CA ILE A 316 -5.91 -5.15 9.73
C ILE A 316 -5.86 -4.12 8.62
N ASN A 317 -7.00 -3.92 7.94
CA ASN A 317 -7.13 -3.03 6.79
C ASN A 317 -8.34 -2.12 6.90
N GLY A 318 -8.24 -0.93 6.30
CA GLY A 318 -9.35 0.01 6.19
C GLY A 318 -10.29 -0.31 5.04
N ALA A 319 -11.52 0.21 5.10
CA ALA A 319 -12.47 0.20 4.00
C ALA A 319 -13.20 1.54 3.87
N VAL A 320 -13.72 1.78 2.67
CA VAL A 320 -14.58 2.92 2.37
C VAL A 320 -16.02 2.61 2.75
N ASP A 321 -16.59 1.54 2.21
CA ASP A 321 -17.97 1.11 2.45
C ASP A 321 -18.06 -0.42 2.52
N VAL A 322 -19.07 -0.92 3.27
CA VAL A 322 -19.42 -2.36 3.35
C VAL A 322 -20.92 -2.48 3.14
N ASP A 323 -21.38 -3.41 2.30
CA ASP A 323 -22.81 -3.65 2.11
C ASP A 323 -23.35 -4.82 2.95
N LEU A 324 -24.68 -4.93 3.02
CA LEU A 324 -25.34 -5.96 3.82
C LEU A 324 -25.09 -7.40 3.34
N TYR A 325 -24.59 -7.59 2.12
CA TYR A 325 -24.12 -8.89 1.65
C TYR A 325 -22.69 -9.20 2.11
N GLY A 326 -21.95 -8.19 2.62
CA GLY A 326 -20.56 -8.30 3.02
C GLY A 326 -19.58 -8.07 1.89
N GLN A 327 -19.95 -7.34 0.83
CA GLN A 327 -19.02 -6.82 -0.15
C GLN A 327 -18.33 -5.59 0.42
N VAL A 328 -17.02 -5.49 0.23
CA VAL A 328 -16.19 -4.40 0.76
C VAL A 328 -15.63 -3.58 -0.40
N SER A 329 -15.87 -2.28 -0.38
CA SER A 329 -15.17 -1.33 -1.25
C SER A 329 -14.10 -0.60 -0.44
N SER A 330 -12.85 -0.65 -0.90
CA SER A 330 -11.72 0.11 -0.37
C SER A 330 -11.10 1.02 -1.42
N GLU A 331 -11.48 0.86 -2.69
CA GLU A 331 -10.90 1.53 -3.85
C GLU A 331 -11.70 2.72 -4.34
N SER A 332 -13.03 2.71 -4.13
CA SER A 332 -13.90 3.73 -4.70
C SER A 332 -15.12 4.02 -3.84
N SER A 333 -15.80 5.13 -4.14
CA SER A 333 -17.13 5.47 -3.65
C SER A 333 -17.97 5.88 -4.86
N GLY A 334 -18.86 4.98 -5.30
CA GLY A 334 -19.45 5.09 -6.63
C GLY A 334 -18.35 5.04 -7.69
N THR A 335 -18.49 5.87 -8.71
CA THR A 335 -17.49 6.00 -9.79
C THR A 335 -16.25 6.83 -9.40
N HIS A 336 -16.24 7.41 -8.18
CA HIS A 336 -15.09 8.19 -7.72
C HIS A 336 -14.00 7.26 -7.18
N HIS A 337 -12.88 7.18 -7.89
CA HIS A 337 -11.73 6.36 -7.48
C HIS A 337 -10.96 7.02 -6.32
N ILE A 338 -10.57 6.23 -5.31
CA ILE A 338 -9.95 6.72 -4.07
C ILE A 338 -8.53 6.20 -3.90
N SER A 339 -8.29 4.91 -4.13
CA SER A 339 -7.00 4.28 -3.84
C SER A 339 -6.63 3.22 -4.89
N GLY A 340 -6.45 2.00 -4.52
CA GLY A 340 -6.19 0.85 -5.35
C GLY A 340 -6.43 -0.43 -4.57
N ALA A 341 -6.41 -1.57 -5.24
CA ALA A 341 -6.58 -2.87 -4.62
C ALA A 341 -5.48 -3.15 -3.58
N GLY A 342 -4.25 -2.75 -3.89
CA GLY A 342 -3.09 -3.10 -3.06
C GLY A 342 -3.05 -4.60 -2.79
N GLY A 343 -2.59 -4.98 -1.61
CA GLY A 343 -2.59 -6.35 -1.12
C GLY A 343 -3.75 -6.70 -0.19
N GLN A 344 -4.79 -5.87 -0.07
CA GLN A 344 -5.89 -6.13 0.86
C GLN A 344 -6.48 -7.52 0.65
N GLN A 345 -6.77 -7.90 -0.60
CA GLN A 345 -7.33 -9.20 -0.94
C GLN A 345 -6.36 -10.35 -0.60
N ASP A 346 -5.06 -10.15 -0.83
CA ASP A 346 -4.02 -11.14 -0.51
C ASP A 346 -4.01 -11.45 0.99
N PHE A 347 -3.99 -10.41 1.83
CA PHE A 347 -3.95 -10.56 3.29
C PHE A 347 -5.28 -11.00 3.89
N VAL A 348 -6.42 -10.59 3.33
CA VAL A 348 -7.74 -11.08 3.75
C VAL A 348 -7.81 -12.59 3.58
N MET A 349 -7.36 -13.11 2.43
CA MET A 349 -7.35 -14.55 2.16
C MET A 349 -6.28 -15.28 2.98
N GLY A 350 -5.05 -14.79 2.97
CA GLY A 350 -3.94 -15.42 3.68
C GLY A 350 -4.17 -15.53 5.19
N ALA A 351 -4.66 -14.44 5.81
CA ALA A 351 -4.97 -14.43 7.24
C ALA A 351 -6.12 -15.38 7.62
N TYR A 352 -7.14 -15.51 6.76
CA TYR A 352 -8.20 -16.48 7.03
C TYR A 352 -7.71 -17.93 6.93
N LEU A 353 -6.81 -18.23 6.00
CA LEU A 353 -6.25 -19.56 5.82
C LEU A 353 -5.18 -19.91 6.87
N SER A 354 -4.62 -18.92 7.54
CA SER A 354 -3.68 -19.10 8.65
C SER A 354 -4.38 -19.78 9.84
N LYS A 355 -3.71 -20.74 10.47
CA LYS A 355 -4.21 -21.37 11.70
C LYS A 355 -4.29 -20.35 12.83
N GLY A 356 -5.49 -20.09 13.34
CA GLY A 356 -5.77 -19.06 14.33
C GLY A 356 -5.74 -17.63 13.79
N GLY A 357 -5.53 -17.47 12.49
CA GLY A 357 -5.45 -16.15 11.84
C GLY A 357 -6.81 -15.47 11.73
N LYS A 358 -6.77 -14.14 11.66
CA LYS A 358 -7.96 -13.27 11.54
C LYS A 358 -7.68 -12.12 10.60
N SER A 359 -8.66 -11.79 9.76
CA SER A 359 -8.65 -10.57 8.95
C SER A 359 -9.72 -9.61 9.41
N PHE A 360 -9.34 -8.40 9.76
CA PHE A 360 -10.22 -7.32 10.19
C PHE A 360 -10.30 -6.25 9.12
N ILE A 361 -11.53 -5.98 8.66
CA ILE A 361 -11.88 -4.82 7.85
C ILE A 361 -12.46 -3.78 8.79
N CYS A 362 -11.75 -2.68 8.98
CA CYS A 362 -12.07 -1.63 9.93
C CYS A 362 -12.54 -0.37 9.21
N CYS A 363 -13.65 0.22 9.64
CA CYS A 363 -14.12 1.51 9.16
C CYS A 363 -14.91 2.25 10.23
N SER A 364 -15.01 3.57 10.16
CA SER A 364 -16.04 4.28 10.91
C SER A 364 -17.41 3.87 10.40
N SER A 365 -18.41 3.75 11.27
CA SER A 365 -19.76 3.36 10.86
C SER A 365 -20.43 4.39 9.96
N ALA A 366 -20.01 5.66 10.07
CA ALA A 366 -20.54 6.78 9.30
C ALA A 366 -19.46 7.85 9.05
N TYR A 367 -19.73 8.76 8.13
CA TYR A 367 -18.91 9.94 7.84
C TYR A 367 -19.76 11.15 7.53
N LYS A 368 -19.22 12.34 7.78
CA LYS A 368 -19.84 13.60 7.41
C LYS A 368 -19.46 13.96 5.98
N ASP A 369 -20.44 14.04 5.10
CA ASP A 369 -20.24 14.43 3.71
C ASP A 369 -19.77 15.91 3.67
N LYS A 370 -18.61 16.15 3.06
CA LYS A 370 -17.99 17.48 3.04
C LYS A 370 -18.77 18.52 2.23
N LYS A 371 -19.57 18.08 1.24
CA LYS A 371 -20.35 18.98 0.37
C LYS A 371 -21.68 19.36 0.99
N THR A 372 -22.37 18.39 1.61
CA THR A 372 -23.72 18.58 2.14
C THR A 372 -23.76 18.79 3.65
N GLY A 373 -22.68 18.46 4.37
CA GLY A 373 -22.64 18.46 5.83
C GLY A 373 -23.45 17.33 6.47
N GLN A 374 -24.13 16.49 5.70
CA GLN A 374 -24.96 15.40 6.19
C GLN A 374 -24.12 14.21 6.65
N LEU A 375 -24.59 13.54 7.69
CA LEU A 375 -24.05 12.24 8.10
C LEU A 375 -24.51 11.17 7.11
N LYS A 376 -23.60 10.29 6.68
CA LYS A 376 -23.86 9.19 5.77
C LYS A 376 -23.29 7.89 6.33
N SER A 377 -24.04 6.79 6.22
CA SER A 377 -23.59 5.47 6.64
C SER A 377 -22.50 4.89 5.71
N ARG A 378 -21.53 4.19 6.29
CA ARG A 378 -20.57 3.34 5.56
C ARG A 378 -21.03 1.88 5.48
N ILE A 379 -21.93 1.47 6.37
CA ILE A 379 -22.67 0.21 6.21
C ILE A 379 -23.88 0.53 5.32
N ARG A 380 -23.94 -0.08 4.16
CA ARG A 380 -24.95 0.26 3.11
C ARG A 380 -25.85 -0.94 2.79
N PRO A 381 -27.08 -0.71 2.30
CA PRO A 381 -27.88 -1.81 1.77
C PRO A 381 -27.17 -2.57 0.65
N THR A 382 -26.70 -1.84 -0.35
CA THR A 382 -25.80 -2.26 -1.43
C THR A 382 -24.71 -1.20 -1.59
N LEU A 383 -23.55 -1.56 -2.12
CA LEU A 383 -22.54 -0.57 -2.49
C LEU A 383 -23.15 0.47 -3.44
N LEU A 384 -22.61 1.68 -3.44
CA LEU A 384 -23.06 2.71 -4.39
C LEU A 384 -22.86 2.20 -5.82
N GLU A 385 -23.74 2.61 -6.72
CA GLU A 385 -23.61 2.30 -8.15
C GLU A 385 -22.25 2.73 -8.68
N GLY A 386 -21.55 1.83 -9.36
CA GLY A 386 -20.20 2.03 -9.86
C GLY A 386 -19.06 1.80 -8.85
N SER A 387 -19.37 1.49 -7.59
CA SER A 387 -18.32 1.12 -6.62
C SER A 387 -17.66 -0.21 -6.97
N VAL A 388 -16.35 -0.26 -6.80
CA VAL A 388 -15.54 -1.46 -7.01
C VAL A 388 -15.58 -2.33 -5.74
N VAL A 389 -15.70 -3.65 -5.91
CA VAL A 389 -15.59 -4.62 -4.81
C VAL A 389 -14.13 -5.00 -4.66
N THR A 390 -13.47 -4.51 -3.62
CA THR A 390 -12.07 -4.83 -3.31
C THR A 390 -11.95 -6.19 -2.64
N ALA A 391 -12.74 -6.43 -1.58
CA ALA A 391 -12.82 -7.75 -0.95
C ALA A 391 -14.22 -8.34 -1.17
N THR A 392 -14.25 -9.53 -1.78
CA THR A 392 -15.51 -10.19 -2.10
C THR A 392 -16.19 -10.71 -0.82
N ARG A 393 -17.52 -10.82 -0.86
CA ARG A 393 -18.32 -11.34 0.26
C ARG A 393 -17.95 -12.75 0.70
N THR A 394 -17.33 -13.54 -0.18
CA THR A 394 -16.89 -14.89 0.12
C THR A 394 -15.58 -14.91 0.92
N ASN A 395 -14.77 -13.86 0.83
CA ASN A 395 -13.48 -13.75 1.52
C ASN A 395 -13.56 -12.94 2.82
N LEU A 396 -14.57 -12.09 2.98
CA LEU A 396 -14.76 -11.28 4.19
C LEU A 396 -14.77 -12.15 5.47
N HIS A 397 -13.94 -11.75 6.45
CA HIS A 397 -13.86 -12.42 7.74
C HIS A 397 -14.52 -11.57 8.83
N TYR A 398 -13.83 -10.55 9.35
CA TYR A 398 -14.40 -9.63 10.34
C TYR A 398 -14.62 -8.24 9.78
N VAL A 399 -15.73 -7.60 10.16
CA VAL A 399 -15.95 -6.16 10.02
C VAL A 399 -16.00 -5.53 11.40
N VAL A 400 -15.32 -4.39 11.57
CA VAL A 400 -15.25 -3.67 12.85
C VAL A 400 -15.57 -2.20 12.62
N THR A 401 -16.49 -1.69 13.43
CA THR A 401 -16.79 -0.27 13.56
C THR A 401 -16.68 0.13 15.02
N GLU A 402 -16.84 1.39 15.35
CA GLU A 402 -16.88 1.87 16.75
C GLU A 402 -18.04 1.29 17.58
N TYR A 403 -19.05 0.68 16.92
CA TYR A 403 -20.21 0.06 17.60
C TYR A 403 -20.06 -1.45 17.80
N GLY A 404 -18.99 -2.06 17.34
CA GLY A 404 -18.73 -3.48 17.55
C GLY A 404 -17.99 -4.17 16.42
N LYS A 405 -17.87 -5.47 16.53
CA LYS A 405 -17.26 -6.35 15.53
C LYS A 405 -18.20 -7.47 15.15
N PHE A 406 -18.17 -7.87 13.88
CA PHE A 406 -19.00 -8.93 13.31
C PHE A 406 -18.16 -9.91 12.51
N ASN A 407 -18.25 -11.21 12.82
CA ASN A 407 -17.65 -12.26 12.02
C ASN A 407 -18.62 -12.68 10.91
N ALA A 408 -18.32 -12.34 9.68
CA ALA A 408 -19.17 -12.62 8.51
C ALA A 408 -18.91 -13.99 7.87
N LYS A 409 -17.85 -14.70 8.30
CA LYS A 409 -17.46 -15.96 7.68
C LYS A 409 -18.45 -17.08 7.98
N GLY A 410 -18.89 -17.78 6.93
CA GLY A 410 -19.88 -18.88 7.09
C GLY A 410 -21.30 -18.43 7.41
N LYS A 411 -21.57 -17.12 7.44
CA LYS A 411 -22.88 -16.55 7.74
C LYS A 411 -23.76 -16.46 6.51
N SER A 412 -25.04 -16.81 6.66
CA SER A 412 -26.07 -16.62 5.65
C SER A 412 -26.35 -15.14 5.40
N THR A 413 -27.08 -14.81 4.33
CA THR A 413 -27.39 -13.42 4.00
C THR A 413 -28.18 -12.69 5.07
N TRP A 414 -29.10 -13.37 5.76
CA TRP A 414 -29.85 -12.75 6.85
C TRP A 414 -28.97 -12.54 8.11
N GLU A 415 -28.08 -13.48 8.46
CA GLU A 415 -27.13 -13.32 9.58
C GLU A 415 -26.15 -12.18 9.30
N ARG A 416 -25.73 -12.01 8.03
CA ARG A 416 -24.89 -10.89 7.62
C ARG A 416 -25.60 -9.56 7.76
N ALA A 417 -26.85 -9.46 7.28
CA ALA A 417 -27.65 -8.25 7.42
C ALA A 417 -27.84 -7.89 8.90
N GLU A 418 -28.24 -8.85 9.74
CA GLU A 418 -28.41 -8.63 11.19
C GLU A 418 -27.10 -8.19 11.85
N GLY A 419 -25.99 -8.89 11.59
CA GLY A 419 -24.70 -8.58 12.21
C GLY A 419 -24.11 -7.25 11.76
N LEU A 420 -24.20 -6.91 10.47
CA LEU A 420 -23.70 -5.64 9.94
C LEU A 420 -24.56 -4.46 10.40
N ILE A 421 -25.89 -4.62 10.48
CA ILE A 421 -26.80 -3.60 11.01
C ILE A 421 -26.54 -3.37 12.51
N ALA A 422 -26.23 -4.42 13.28
CA ALA A 422 -25.91 -4.29 14.69
C ALA A 422 -24.68 -3.39 14.95
N ILE A 423 -23.70 -3.40 14.05
CA ILE A 423 -22.49 -2.56 14.12
C ILE A 423 -22.57 -1.27 13.29
N ALA A 424 -23.69 -1.00 12.62
CA ALA A 424 -23.94 0.25 11.91
C ALA A 424 -24.22 1.39 12.90
N HIS A 425 -24.01 2.64 12.45
CA HIS A 425 -24.36 3.82 13.22
C HIS A 425 -25.86 3.79 13.59
N PRO A 426 -26.25 4.01 14.87
CA PRO A 426 -27.63 3.85 15.33
C PRO A 426 -28.67 4.59 14.50
N GLN A 427 -28.36 5.79 14.03
CA GLN A 427 -29.27 6.61 13.21
C GLN A 427 -29.74 5.91 11.93
N PHE A 428 -28.97 4.97 11.36
CA PHE A 428 -29.26 4.33 10.08
C PHE A 428 -29.83 2.92 10.20
N ARG A 429 -29.91 2.35 11.42
CA ARG A 429 -30.29 0.93 11.61
C ARG A 429 -31.69 0.64 11.10
N GLU A 430 -32.68 1.49 11.38
CA GLU A 430 -34.06 1.30 10.93
C GLU A 430 -34.18 1.37 9.39
N GLU A 431 -33.46 2.30 8.77
CA GLU A 431 -33.38 2.40 7.32
C GLU A 431 -32.74 1.15 6.70
N LEU A 432 -31.67 0.65 7.31
CA LEU A 432 -30.98 -0.57 6.86
C LEU A 432 -31.86 -1.81 7.03
N ILE A 433 -32.64 -1.91 8.11
CA ILE A 433 -33.63 -2.99 8.32
C ILE A 433 -34.69 -2.95 7.22
N ALA A 434 -35.29 -1.79 6.98
CA ALA A 434 -36.30 -1.64 5.92
C ALA A 434 -35.76 -2.01 4.52
N ALA A 435 -34.51 -1.64 4.25
CA ALA A 435 -33.83 -2.04 3.02
C ALA A 435 -33.58 -3.55 2.94
N ALA A 436 -33.13 -4.17 4.04
CA ALA A 436 -32.89 -5.61 4.12
C ALA A 436 -34.19 -6.43 3.97
N GLU A 437 -35.31 -5.93 4.48
CA GLU A 437 -36.65 -6.52 4.26
C GLU A 437 -37.03 -6.50 2.79
N LYS A 438 -36.87 -5.34 2.12
CA LYS A 438 -37.11 -5.18 0.69
C LYS A 438 -36.22 -6.06 -0.17
N MET A 439 -34.99 -6.30 0.27
CA MET A 439 -34.01 -7.18 -0.38
C MET A 439 -34.23 -8.67 -0.08
N HIS A 440 -35.22 -9.02 0.77
CA HIS A 440 -35.49 -10.38 1.22
C HIS A 440 -34.34 -11.06 1.96
N ILE A 441 -33.48 -10.28 2.65
CA ILE A 441 -32.38 -10.76 3.49
C ILE A 441 -32.57 -10.43 4.97
N TRP A 442 -33.71 -9.91 5.37
CA TRP A 442 -34.09 -9.73 6.77
C TRP A 442 -35.01 -10.88 7.22
N ARG A 443 -34.68 -11.50 8.34
CA ARG A 443 -35.47 -12.64 8.85
C ARG A 443 -36.74 -12.15 9.55
N ARG A 444 -37.91 -12.55 9.05
CA ARG A 444 -39.21 -12.17 9.61
C ARG A 444 -39.57 -12.87 10.93
N SER A 445 -38.82 -13.89 11.33
CA SER A 445 -39.08 -14.64 12.56
C SER A 445 -38.30 -14.01 13.72
N ASN A 446 -39.04 -13.75 14.85
CA ASN A 446 -38.40 -13.31 16.11
C ASN A 446 -37.81 -14.47 16.92
N LYS A 447 -37.73 -15.67 16.36
CA LYS A 447 -37.04 -16.81 16.99
C LYS A 447 -35.53 -16.51 16.95
N ARG A 448 -35.01 -16.18 18.08
CA ARG A 448 -33.55 -16.08 18.31
C ARG A 448 -33.06 -17.39 18.93
#